data_c90368d6e4e9cced634c0aac3e426f16
#
_entry.id   c90368d6e4e9cced634c0aac3e426f16
#
_cell.length_a   1.000
_cell.length_b   1.000
_cell.length_c   1.000
_cell.angle_alpha   90.00
_cell.angle_beta   90.00
_cell.angle_gamma   90.00
#
_symmetry.space_group_name_H-M   'P 1'
#
loop_
_entity.id
_entity.type
_entity.pdbx_description
1 polymer ?
#
loop_
_entity_poly.entity_id
_entity_poly.type
_entity_poly.pdbx_seq_one_letter_code
_entity_poly.pdbx_strand_id
1 'polypeptide(L)'
;MVMITEDIKMSERETGHVKWFNEKKGFGFIVNPQGDDIFVHYKDIQGEGFKTLHENDPVSFIVDKGPKGLKAQDVAVVEEHA
;
A
#
# COMPACT_ATOMS: atom_id res chain seq x y z
N MET A 1 -13.45 21.45 14.79
CA MET A 1 -12.39 21.30 15.37
C MET A 1 -11.93 19.95 15.56
N VAL A 2 -12.71 19.10 16.06
CA VAL A 2 -12.27 17.79 16.25
C VAL A 2 -11.84 17.11 15.03
N MET A 3 -12.36 17.45 13.92
CA MET A 3 -11.98 16.76 12.75
C MET A 3 -10.54 16.92 12.43
N ILE A 4 -9.90 17.85 13.03
CA ILE A 4 -8.50 18.03 12.77
C ILE A 4 -7.70 16.79 13.07
N THR A 5 -8.00 16.14 14.14
CA THR A 5 -7.27 14.95 14.52
C THR A 5 -7.45 13.86 13.50
N GLU A 6 -8.64 13.72 13.02
CA GLU A 6 -8.90 12.70 12.06
C GLU A 6 -8.23 12.98 10.75
N ASP A 7 -8.17 14.25 10.40
CA ASP A 7 -7.52 14.60 9.17
C ASP A 7 -6.07 14.18 9.18
N ILE A 8 -5.43 14.34 10.31
CA ILE A 8 -4.05 13.97 10.41
C ILE A 8 -3.86 12.48 10.13
N LYS A 9 -4.72 11.66 10.69
CA LYS A 9 -4.60 10.25 10.47
C LYS A 9 -4.80 9.89 9.02
N MET A 10 -5.77 10.52 8.41
CA MET A 10 -6.04 10.20 7.03
C MET A 10 -4.92 10.61 6.13
N SER A 11 -4.24 11.69 6.49
CA SER A 11 -3.17 12.15 5.64
C SER A 11 -1.98 11.21 5.63
N GLU A 12 -1.95 10.26 6.56
CA GLU A 12 -0.86 9.31 6.58
C GLU A 12 -1.08 8.17 5.61
N ARG A 13 -2.29 8.04 5.11
CA ARG A 13 -2.56 6.95 4.17
C ARG A 13 -2.36 7.45 2.76
N GLU A 14 -1.61 6.69 1.98
CA GLU A 14 -1.28 7.08 0.63
C GLU A 14 -1.88 6.12 -0.37
N THR A 15 -1.85 6.49 -1.63
CA THR A 15 -2.33 5.63 -2.69
C THR A 15 -1.23 5.46 -3.71
N GLY A 16 -1.34 4.38 -4.47
CA GLY A 16 -0.38 4.12 -5.52
C GLY A 16 -0.86 2.95 -6.35
N HIS A 17 0.04 2.40 -7.14
CA HIS A 17 -0.27 1.25 -7.99
C HIS A 17 0.79 0.19 -7.79
N VAL A 18 0.39 -1.05 -7.93
CA VAL A 18 1.32 -2.16 -7.80
C VAL A 18 2.24 -2.17 -9.00
N LYS A 19 3.54 -2.12 -8.75
CA LYS A 19 4.52 -2.19 -9.81
C LYS A 19 4.70 -3.64 -10.23
N TRP A 20 4.87 -4.53 -9.27
CA TRP A 20 4.89 -5.97 -9.48
C TRP A 20 4.78 -6.66 -8.13
N PHE A 21 4.34 -7.90 -8.15
CA PHE A 21 4.21 -8.66 -6.93
C PHE A 21 4.48 -10.13 -7.26
N ASN A 22 5.32 -10.77 -6.46
CA ASN A 22 5.66 -12.16 -6.63
C ASN A 22 4.92 -13.00 -5.59
N GLU A 23 3.91 -13.74 -6.03
CA GLU A 23 3.09 -14.52 -5.12
C GLU A 23 3.86 -15.57 -4.39
N LYS A 24 4.80 -16.18 -5.06
CA LYS A 24 5.55 -17.28 -4.45
C LYS A 24 6.44 -16.77 -3.34
N LYS A 25 7.04 -15.65 -3.53
CA LYS A 25 7.92 -15.08 -2.52
C LYS A 25 7.18 -14.22 -1.53
N GLY A 26 6.00 -13.76 -1.90
CA GLY A 26 5.17 -13.02 -0.98
C GLY A 26 5.55 -11.56 -0.81
N PHE A 27 6.18 -10.95 -1.82
CA PHE A 27 6.51 -9.53 -1.72
C PHE A 27 6.54 -8.88 -3.09
N GLY A 28 6.56 -7.58 -3.09
CA GLY A 28 6.61 -6.82 -4.32
C GLY A 28 6.85 -5.35 -4.04
N PHE A 29 6.50 -4.53 -5.00
CA PHE A 29 6.69 -3.09 -4.88
C PHE A 29 5.48 -2.34 -5.39
N ILE A 30 5.20 -1.23 -4.73
CA ILE A 30 4.15 -0.30 -5.11
C ILE A 30 4.85 0.99 -5.50
N VAL A 31 4.33 1.66 -6.51
CA VAL A 31 4.87 2.96 -6.89
C VAL A 31 3.83 4.01 -6.52
N ASN A 32 4.27 5.08 -5.86
CA ASN A 32 3.36 6.14 -5.47
C ASN A 32 3.38 7.23 -6.56
N PRO A 33 2.50 8.24 -6.44
CA PRO A 33 2.44 9.28 -7.47
C PRO A 33 3.74 10.04 -7.66
N GLN A 34 4.60 10.05 -6.65
CA GLN A 34 5.88 10.71 -6.79
C GLN A 34 6.92 9.86 -7.46
N GLY A 35 6.59 8.60 -7.76
CA GLY A 35 7.53 7.74 -8.44
C GLY A 35 8.43 6.94 -7.52
N ASP A 36 8.16 6.95 -6.23
CA ASP A 36 8.98 6.19 -5.29
C ASP A 36 8.55 4.74 -5.26
N ASP A 37 9.50 3.84 -5.13
CA ASP A 37 9.23 2.43 -4.98
C ASP A 37 9.04 2.13 -3.50
N ILE A 38 7.94 1.47 -3.16
CA ILE A 38 7.61 1.17 -1.78
C ILE A 38 7.45 -0.33 -1.64
N PHE A 39 8.24 -0.92 -0.77
CA PHE A 39 8.23 -2.37 -0.57
C PHE A 39 6.93 -2.81 0.10
N VAL A 40 6.38 -3.93 -0.34
CA VAL A 40 5.18 -4.50 0.29
C VAL A 40 5.37 -5.99 0.47
N HIS A 41 4.97 -6.49 1.65
CA HIS A 41 5.03 -7.91 1.96
C HIS A 41 3.60 -8.41 2.16
N TYR A 42 3.36 -9.70 1.83
CA TYR A 42 1.99 -10.20 1.89
C TYR A 42 1.37 -10.07 3.28
N LYS A 43 2.19 -10.05 4.32
CA LYS A 43 1.66 -9.89 5.66
C LYS A 43 1.07 -8.51 5.90
N ASP A 44 1.44 -7.57 5.08
CA ASP A 44 0.95 -6.21 5.22
C ASP A 44 -0.21 -5.92 4.30
N ILE A 45 -0.75 -6.92 3.63
CA ILE A 45 -1.89 -6.77 2.75
C ILE A 45 -3.14 -7.17 3.50
N GLN A 46 -4.15 -6.31 3.48
CA GLN A 46 -5.40 -6.60 4.15
C GLN A 46 -6.15 -7.71 3.44
N GLY A 47 -6.98 -8.42 4.18
CA GLY A 47 -7.83 -9.42 3.59
C GLY A 47 -7.58 -10.78 4.21
N GLU A 48 -8.43 -11.72 3.86
CA GLU A 48 -8.33 -13.06 4.34
C GLU A 48 -8.05 -13.99 3.20
N GLY A 49 -7.47 -15.13 3.51
CA GLY A 49 -7.20 -16.13 2.51
C GLY A 49 -5.98 -15.79 1.70
N PHE A 50 -6.06 -16.08 0.43
CA PHE A 50 -4.91 -15.91 -0.44
C PHE A 50 -4.71 -14.44 -0.75
N LYS A 51 -3.57 -13.91 -0.36
CA LYS A 51 -3.29 -12.49 -0.53
C LYS A 51 -2.32 -12.30 -1.67
N THR A 52 -2.77 -11.65 -2.71
CA THR A 52 -1.91 -11.37 -3.85
C THR A 52 -2.32 -10.03 -4.45
N LEU A 53 -1.37 -9.44 -5.14
CA LEU A 53 -1.60 -8.18 -5.84
C LEU A 53 -1.27 -8.39 -7.30
N HIS A 54 -1.93 -7.65 -8.15
CA HIS A 54 -1.68 -7.73 -9.58
C HIS A 54 -1.07 -6.43 -10.07
N GLU A 55 -0.31 -6.54 -11.11
CA GLU A 55 0.35 -5.39 -11.70
C GLU A 55 -0.66 -4.30 -12.00
N ASN A 56 -0.33 -3.08 -11.63
CA ASN A 56 -1.17 -1.90 -11.86
C ASN A 56 -2.42 -1.80 -11.01
N ASP A 57 -2.61 -2.71 -10.05
CA ASP A 57 -3.76 -2.58 -9.16
C ASP A 57 -3.63 -1.31 -8.33
N PRO A 58 -4.71 -0.53 -8.23
CA PRO A 58 -4.67 0.65 -7.36
C PRO A 58 -4.78 0.19 -5.91
N VAL A 59 -3.93 0.73 -5.07
CA VAL A 59 -3.89 0.34 -3.67
C VAL A 59 -3.78 1.56 -2.78
N SER A 60 -4.22 1.42 -1.54
CA SER A 60 -3.99 2.43 -0.52
C SER A 60 -3.21 1.77 0.60
N PHE A 61 -2.40 2.54 1.28
CA PHE A 61 -1.51 1.97 2.28
C PHE A 61 -0.93 3.06 3.16
N ILE A 62 -0.28 2.61 4.24
CA ILE A 62 0.41 3.52 5.14
C ILE A 62 1.90 3.32 4.90
N VAL A 63 2.61 4.41 4.72
CA VAL A 63 4.04 4.34 4.46
C VAL A 63 4.81 4.38 5.76
N ASP A 64 5.73 3.44 5.91
CA ASP A 64 6.62 3.41 7.06
C ASP A 64 8.03 3.56 6.53
N LYS A 65 8.76 4.51 7.08
CA LYS A 65 10.13 4.74 6.65
C LYS A 65 11.07 3.98 7.56
N GLY A 66 11.65 2.95 7.02
CA GLY A 66 12.59 2.16 7.78
C GLY A 66 14.01 2.43 7.37
N PRO A 67 14.95 1.78 8.03
CA PRO A 67 16.37 1.97 7.71
C PRO A 67 16.72 1.52 6.30
N LYS A 68 15.94 0.64 5.75
CA LYS A 68 16.22 0.15 4.40
C LYS A 68 15.41 0.84 3.33
N GLY A 69 14.55 1.76 3.70
CA GLY A 69 13.75 2.47 2.72
C GLY A 69 12.28 2.47 3.08
N LEU A 70 11.44 2.73 2.10
CA LEU A 70 10.01 2.87 2.33
C LEU A 70 9.34 1.50 2.27
N LYS A 71 8.36 1.32 3.14
CA LYS A 71 7.65 0.09 3.27
C LYS A 71 6.17 0.38 3.42
N ALA A 72 5.33 -0.40 2.76
CA ALA A 72 3.88 -0.20 2.84
C ALA A 72 3.30 -1.11 3.91
N GLN A 73 2.35 -0.56 4.66
CA GLN A 73 1.64 -1.31 5.69
C GLN A 73 0.17 -1.16 5.46
N ASP A 74 -0.59 -2.13 5.92
CA ASP A 74 -2.04 -2.07 5.87
C ASP A 74 -2.52 -1.79 4.44
N VAL A 75 -2.01 -2.55 3.51
CA VAL A 75 -2.29 -2.34 2.09
C VAL A 75 -3.66 -2.89 1.73
N ALA A 76 -4.44 -2.10 1.03
CA ALA A 76 -5.77 -2.51 0.60
C ALA A 76 -5.93 -2.16 -0.87
N VAL A 77 -6.50 -3.07 -1.63
CA VAL A 77 -6.79 -2.80 -3.03
C VAL A 77 -7.99 -1.87 -3.08
N VAL A 78 -7.85 -0.81 -3.83
CA VAL A 78 -8.92 0.16 -3.97
C VAL A 78 -9.78 -0.28 -5.14
N GLU A 79 -11.05 -0.53 -4.85
CA GLU A 79 -11.94 -0.92 -5.92
C GLU A 79 -12.61 0.32 -6.44
N GLU A 80 -12.55 0.49 -7.74
CA GLU A 80 -13.17 1.63 -8.34
C GLU A 80 -14.43 1.20 -9.02
N HIS A 81 -15.50 1.88 -8.69
CA HIS A 81 -16.76 1.59 -9.31
C HIS A 81 -17.12 2.73 -10.23
N ALA A 82 -17.49 2.39 -11.39
CA ALA A 82 -17.82 3.42 -12.35
C ALA A 82 -19.09 4.14 -11.95
#